data_1c802525b412e6f298abf3df9ac79153
#
_entry.id   1c802525b412e6f298abf3df9ac79153
#
_cell.length_a   1.000
_cell.length_b   1.000
_cell.length_c   1.000
_cell.angle_alpha   90.00
_cell.angle_beta   90.00
_cell.angle_gamma   90.00
#
_symmetry.space_group_name_H-M   'P 1'
#
loop_
_entity.id
_entity.type
_entity.pdbx_description
1 polymer ?
#
loop_
_entity_poly.entity_id
_entity_poly.type
_entity_poly.pdbx_seq_one_letter_code
_entity_poly.pdbx_strand_id
1 'polypeptide(L)'
;MDNQTPCHSNGKGVEQSQSAATSHCCHEVKPAPVTQPSCCHTPVNKADWLLRTSGLAIIVLYLLAVLAGDAIQEVAYLGSMAEAVFNLVNTMWWGVLIGILMIAVLGRIPREFIMTALGTGRGVGGILRATAAGVLLDLCSHGILMVGAKLYERGAGIGQVMAFLVASPWNSFSLTLVLVAMIGLPWTLAFIVLSMVIAVITGMVFESLVGSGLVAGNPNSLDIRKDFHFWQEARNGIAQLKISPAWMLDMLMSGLKESRMVLRWIFFGIILASLVRTFINPENFSAWFGPSLAGLGLTVLVATIMEVCSEGSTPIAADLLTRAGAPGNSFTFLMTGVSTDYTEVMVLKETTGSWKTALLLPLITVPQVITLGLLLNTMG
;
A
#
# COMPACT_ATOMS: atom_id res chain seq x y z
N MET A 1 33.54 21.40 46.26
CA MET A 1 33.38 20.51 47.42
C MET A 1 32.69 19.31 46.83
N ASP A 2 33.45 18.40 46.26
CA ASP A 2 34.00 17.16 46.83
C ASP A 2 32.89 16.17 47.17
N ASN A 3 32.79 14.98 46.62
CA ASN A 3 33.78 13.93 46.64
C ASN A 3 33.47 12.80 45.63
N GLN A 4 34.44 12.48 44.86
CA GLN A 4 34.65 11.18 44.18
C GLN A 4 35.13 10.16 45.18
N THR A 5 34.80 8.88 44.99
CA THR A 5 35.79 7.81 45.22
C THR A 5 35.45 6.54 44.43
N PRO A 6 36.45 5.89 43.82
CA PRO A 6 36.33 4.70 42.98
C PRO A 6 36.67 3.44 43.78
N CYS A 7 36.12 2.29 43.38
CA CYS A 7 36.57 1.00 43.88
C CYS A 7 37.49 0.31 42.90
N HIS A 8 38.71 0.07 43.34
CA HIS A 8 39.81 -0.66 42.75
C HIS A 8 39.61 -2.19 42.82
N SER A 9 40.15 -2.83 41.79
CA SER A 9 40.44 -4.26 41.64
C SER A 9 41.56 -4.74 42.53
N ASN A 10 41.53 -6.03 42.88
CA ASN A 10 42.67 -6.97 43.03
C ASN A 10 42.11 -8.31 43.46
N GLY A 11 42.38 -9.47 42.87
CA GLY A 11 43.56 -10.02 42.28
C GLY A 11 44.11 -11.18 43.13
N LYS A 12 44.35 -12.35 42.50
CA LYS A 12 45.06 -13.56 42.99
C LYS A 12 44.17 -14.55 43.76
N GLY A 13 44.07 -15.83 43.41
CA GLY A 13 44.95 -16.79 42.77
C GLY A 13 44.99 -18.07 43.61
N VAL A 14 45.23 -19.21 43.01
CA VAL A 14 45.68 -20.49 43.61
C VAL A 14 44.65 -21.59 43.76
N GLU A 15 44.70 -22.53 42.81
CA GLU A 15 45.07 -23.97 42.84
C GLU A 15 44.19 -25.00 43.53
N GLN A 16 43.81 -25.93 42.64
CA GLN A 16 43.81 -27.41 42.78
C GLN A 16 43.12 -28.08 43.95
N SER A 17 42.20 -28.96 43.65
CA SER A 17 42.40 -30.41 43.90
C SER A 17 41.14 -31.23 43.52
N GLN A 18 41.41 -32.36 42.91
CA GLN A 18 40.65 -33.46 42.45
C GLN A 18 39.65 -34.06 43.51
N SER A 19 38.53 -34.55 43.11
CA SER A 19 38.15 -35.96 42.93
C SER A 19 36.66 -36.22 43.07
N ALA A 20 36.14 -36.92 42.09
CA ALA A 20 35.24 -38.07 42.10
C ALA A 20 33.85 -37.98 42.67
N ALA A 21 33.00 -38.47 41.80
CA ALA A 21 31.84 -39.36 41.99
C ALA A 21 30.44 -38.78 41.84
N THR A 22 29.88 -39.11 40.65
CA THR A 22 28.52 -39.66 40.44
C THR A 22 27.33 -39.13 41.23
N SER A 23 26.44 -38.47 40.50
CA SER A 23 25.06 -38.97 40.47
C SER A 23 24.23 -38.20 39.43
N HIS A 24 23.47 -38.91 38.66
CA HIS A 24 22.48 -38.48 37.70
C HIS A 24 21.47 -37.50 38.32
N CYS A 25 21.26 -36.36 37.65
CA CYS A 25 19.99 -35.69 37.62
C CYS A 25 19.86 -34.95 36.27
N CYS A 26 19.12 -35.57 35.37
CA CYS A 26 18.61 -34.89 34.18
C CYS A 26 17.60 -33.83 34.62
N HIS A 27 18.03 -32.58 34.78
CA HIS A 27 17.14 -31.43 34.79
C HIS A 27 16.95 -30.99 33.34
N GLU A 28 15.77 -31.27 32.87
CA GLU A 28 15.19 -30.74 31.66
C GLU A 28 15.23 -29.18 31.78
N VAL A 29 16.21 -28.55 31.15
CA VAL A 29 16.28 -27.13 31.04
C VAL A 29 15.19 -26.72 30.01
N LYS A 30 14.02 -26.32 30.52
CA LYS A 30 13.07 -25.57 29.71
C LYS A 30 13.79 -24.38 29.10
N PRO A 31 13.76 -24.20 27.75
CA PRO A 31 14.30 -23.00 27.15
C PRO A 31 13.56 -21.79 27.70
N ALA A 32 14.30 -20.85 28.29
CA ALA A 32 13.76 -19.59 28.73
C ALA A 32 13.06 -18.90 27.53
N PRO A 33 11.91 -18.27 27.74
CA PRO A 33 11.26 -17.53 26.66
C PRO A 33 12.22 -16.46 26.19
N VAL A 34 12.55 -16.48 24.89
CA VAL A 34 13.31 -15.43 24.21
C VAL A 34 12.50 -14.15 24.35
N THR A 35 12.85 -13.34 25.32
CA THR A 35 12.38 -11.96 25.43
C THR A 35 12.86 -11.23 24.19
N GLN A 36 11.97 -11.07 23.23
CA GLN A 36 12.17 -10.13 22.14
C GLN A 36 12.45 -8.75 22.75
N PRO A 37 13.47 -8.02 22.29
CA PRO A 37 13.63 -6.65 22.68
C PRO A 37 12.39 -5.89 22.20
N SER A 38 11.47 -5.63 23.11
CA SER A 38 10.42 -4.67 22.89
C SER A 38 11.12 -3.31 22.81
N CYS A 39 11.42 -2.86 21.59
CA CYS A 39 11.60 -1.44 21.36
C CYS A 39 10.33 -0.78 21.88
N CYS A 40 10.47 -0.03 22.97
CA CYS A 40 9.41 0.74 23.59
C CYS A 40 8.89 1.78 22.61
N HIS A 41 8.02 1.38 21.71
CA HIS A 41 6.99 2.27 21.22
C HIS A 41 5.99 2.41 22.36
N THR A 42 6.25 3.38 23.24
CA THR A 42 5.18 3.94 24.05
C THR A 42 4.06 4.29 23.07
N PRO A 43 2.86 3.72 23.21
CA PRO A 43 1.72 4.21 22.47
C PRO A 43 1.43 5.60 23.04
N VAL A 44 1.99 6.62 22.42
CA VAL A 44 1.54 7.99 22.65
C VAL A 44 0.12 7.97 22.12
N ASN A 45 -0.83 7.91 23.02
CA ASN A 45 -2.26 8.01 22.75
C ASN A 45 -2.58 9.47 22.39
N LYS A 46 -1.84 10.01 21.40
CA LYS A 46 -2.17 11.27 20.77
C LYS A 46 -3.40 10.97 19.93
N ALA A 47 -4.50 11.60 20.32
CA ALA A 47 -5.72 11.59 19.53
C ALA A 47 -5.33 11.87 18.07
N ASP A 48 -5.68 10.96 17.16
CA ASP A 48 -5.34 11.10 15.74
C ASP A 48 -6.23 12.22 15.16
N TRP A 49 -5.72 13.46 15.32
CA TRP A 49 -6.45 14.67 14.98
C TRP A 49 -6.86 14.68 13.51
N LEU A 50 -5.94 14.25 12.64
CA LEU A 50 -6.18 14.22 11.21
C LEU A 50 -7.31 13.24 10.86
N LEU A 51 -7.29 12.02 11.41
CA LEU A 51 -8.35 11.04 11.21
C LEU A 51 -9.70 11.54 11.71
N ARG A 52 -9.73 12.22 12.88
CA ARG A 52 -10.99 12.71 13.46
C ARG A 52 -11.55 13.90 12.70
N THR A 53 -10.72 14.87 12.32
CA THR A 53 -11.16 16.07 11.61
C THR A 53 -11.59 15.75 10.18
N SER A 54 -10.80 14.96 9.44
CA SER A 54 -11.16 14.54 8.08
C SER A 54 -12.39 13.62 8.09
N GLY A 55 -12.47 12.68 9.03
CA GLY A 55 -13.64 11.82 9.17
C GLY A 55 -14.91 12.60 9.51
N LEU A 56 -14.83 13.57 10.42
CA LEU A 56 -15.97 14.44 10.74
C LEU A 56 -16.39 15.28 9.52
N ALA A 57 -15.43 15.87 8.80
CA ALA A 57 -15.71 16.65 7.60
C ALA A 57 -16.40 15.80 6.52
N ILE A 58 -15.93 14.56 6.29
CA ILE A 58 -16.57 13.62 5.35
C ILE A 58 -18.00 13.31 5.79
N ILE A 59 -18.23 12.99 7.06
CA ILE A 59 -19.57 12.68 7.58
C ILE A 59 -20.50 13.88 7.38
N VAL A 60 -20.04 15.09 7.73
CA VAL A 60 -20.85 16.31 7.57
C VAL A 60 -21.18 16.56 6.10
N LEU A 61 -20.20 16.52 5.20
CA LEU A 61 -20.42 16.74 3.77
C LEU A 61 -21.31 15.65 3.15
N TYR A 62 -21.11 14.39 3.53
CA TYR A 62 -21.94 13.28 3.08
C TYR A 62 -23.40 13.44 3.54
N LEU A 63 -23.62 13.78 4.81
CA LEU A 63 -24.96 14.03 5.33
C LEU A 63 -25.62 15.24 4.68
N LEU A 64 -24.86 16.30 4.42
CA LEU A 64 -25.34 17.47 3.68
C LEU A 64 -25.78 17.08 2.26
N ALA A 65 -25.02 16.25 1.55
CA ALA A 65 -25.42 15.75 0.23
C ALA A 65 -26.70 14.91 0.27
N VAL A 66 -26.84 14.06 1.30
CA VAL A 66 -28.02 13.16 1.43
C VAL A 66 -29.27 13.89 1.91
N LEU A 67 -29.14 14.80 2.89
CA LEU A 67 -30.30 15.42 3.56
C LEU A 67 -30.75 16.73 2.91
N ALA A 68 -29.81 17.52 2.37
CA ALA A 68 -30.12 18.81 1.79
C ALA A 68 -30.36 18.74 0.27
N GLY A 69 -29.99 17.64 -0.41
CA GLY A 69 -30.28 17.37 -1.82
C GLY A 69 -30.12 18.61 -2.72
N ASP A 70 -31.20 19.00 -3.38
CA ASP A 70 -31.19 20.13 -4.32
C ASP A 70 -30.93 21.50 -3.64
N ALA A 71 -31.29 21.66 -2.38
CA ALA A 71 -31.11 22.94 -1.67
C ALA A 71 -29.63 23.30 -1.44
N ILE A 72 -28.73 22.31 -1.35
CA ILE A 72 -27.28 22.57 -1.18
C ILE A 72 -26.60 22.89 -2.51
N GLN A 73 -27.18 22.46 -3.64
CA GLN A 73 -26.64 22.76 -4.97
C GLN A 73 -26.73 24.25 -5.31
N GLU A 74 -27.65 24.99 -4.69
CA GLU A 74 -27.72 26.45 -4.81
C GLU A 74 -26.56 27.17 -4.15
N VAL A 75 -25.86 26.50 -3.20
CA VAL A 75 -24.66 27.08 -2.56
C VAL A 75 -23.42 26.69 -3.37
N ALA A 76 -22.98 27.62 -4.21
CA ALA A 76 -21.78 27.44 -5.05
C ALA A 76 -20.62 26.85 -4.23
N TYR A 77 -19.87 25.92 -4.81
CA TYR A 77 -18.74 25.20 -4.22
C TYR A 77 -19.10 24.20 -3.11
N LEU A 78 -20.00 24.49 -2.17
CA LEU A 78 -20.36 23.57 -1.10
C LEU A 78 -21.17 22.38 -1.63
N GLY A 79 -22.11 22.63 -2.55
CA GLY A 79 -22.88 21.59 -3.23
C GLY A 79 -21.97 20.66 -4.01
N SER A 80 -21.10 21.20 -4.86
CA SER A 80 -20.14 20.42 -5.65
C SER A 80 -19.19 19.61 -4.76
N MET A 81 -18.72 20.18 -3.64
CA MET A 81 -17.87 19.48 -2.69
C MET A 81 -18.60 18.35 -1.98
N ALA A 82 -19.84 18.58 -1.53
CA ALA A 82 -20.67 17.59 -0.88
C ALA A 82 -21.00 16.43 -1.84
N GLU A 83 -21.37 16.73 -3.09
CA GLU A 83 -21.60 15.74 -4.14
C GLU A 83 -20.33 14.94 -4.46
N ALA A 84 -19.17 15.59 -4.56
CA ALA A 84 -17.89 14.92 -4.79
C ALA A 84 -17.55 13.95 -3.65
N VAL A 85 -17.75 14.35 -2.38
CA VAL A 85 -17.57 13.47 -1.22
C VAL A 85 -18.56 12.30 -1.25
N PHE A 86 -19.82 12.56 -1.54
CA PHE A 86 -20.87 11.53 -1.67
C PHE A 86 -20.47 10.48 -2.71
N ASN A 87 -20.09 10.91 -3.90
CA ASN A 87 -19.68 10.03 -4.99
C ASN A 87 -18.42 9.22 -4.63
N LEU A 88 -17.38 9.87 -4.08
CA LEU A 88 -16.15 9.20 -3.66
C LEU A 88 -16.42 8.14 -2.58
N VAL A 89 -17.15 8.49 -1.53
CA VAL A 89 -17.46 7.55 -0.44
C VAL A 89 -18.26 6.35 -0.96
N ASN A 90 -19.30 6.59 -1.77
CA ASN A 90 -20.12 5.50 -2.32
C ASN A 90 -19.35 4.60 -3.31
N THR A 91 -18.34 5.14 -3.98
CA THR A 91 -17.51 4.36 -4.89
C THR A 91 -16.47 3.54 -4.14
N MET A 92 -15.89 4.10 -3.05
CA MET A 92 -14.71 3.52 -2.39
C MET A 92 -15.01 2.63 -1.18
N TRP A 93 -16.19 2.78 -0.53
CA TRP A 93 -16.48 2.16 0.78
C TRP A 93 -16.28 0.64 0.79
N TRP A 94 -16.67 -0.05 -0.28
CA TRP A 94 -16.56 -1.50 -0.38
C TRP A 94 -15.10 -1.94 -0.47
N GLY A 95 -14.25 -1.22 -1.24
CA GLY A 95 -12.82 -1.51 -1.35
C GLY A 95 -12.07 -1.25 -0.05
N VAL A 96 -12.42 -0.18 0.67
CA VAL A 96 -11.89 0.09 2.01
C VAL A 96 -12.30 -1.02 2.99
N LEU A 97 -13.57 -1.46 2.94
CA LEU A 97 -14.05 -2.55 3.79
C LEU A 97 -13.29 -3.86 3.54
N ILE A 98 -13.11 -4.23 2.27
CA ILE A 98 -12.34 -5.42 1.90
C ILE A 98 -10.86 -5.25 2.30
N GLY A 99 -10.29 -4.06 2.13
CA GLY A 99 -8.92 -3.76 2.57
C GLY A 99 -8.74 -3.96 4.08
N ILE A 100 -9.67 -3.47 4.90
CA ILE A 100 -9.68 -3.69 6.36
C ILE A 100 -9.78 -5.20 6.68
N LEU A 101 -10.66 -5.92 6.00
CA LEU A 101 -10.81 -7.36 6.16
C LEU A 101 -9.51 -8.10 5.80
N MET A 102 -8.86 -7.72 4.69
CA MET A 102 -7.59 -8.30 4.27
C MET A 102 -6.46 -8.02 5.29
N ILE A 103 -6.39 -6.82 5.87
CA ILE A 103 -5.45 -6.51 6.96
C ILE A 103 -5.74 -7.42 8.15
N ALA A 104 -7.00 -7.59 8.53
CA ALA A 104 -7.40 -8.43 9.64
C ALA A 104 -6.98 -9.91 9.43
N VAL A 105 -7.17 -10.43 8.23
CA VAL A 105 -6.76 -11.78 7.82
C VAL A 105 -5.23 -11.90 7.81
N LEU A 106 -4.54 -10.99 7.11
CA LEU A 106 -3.07 -10.97 7.04
C LEU A 106 -2.44 -10.80 8.42
N GLY A 107 -3.13 -10.08 9.32
CA GLY A 107 -2.74 -9.96 10.73
C GLY A 107 -2.66 -11.29 11.47
N ARG A 108 -3.45 -12.29 11.07
CA ARG A 108 -3.49 -13.63 11.67
C ARG A 108 -2.56 -14.63 11.00
N ILE A 109 -2.14 -14.36 9.76
CA ILE A 109 -1.22 -15.26 9.03
C ILE A 109 0.19 -15.07 9.58
N PRO A 110 0.91 -16.16 9.96
CA PRO A 110 2.31 -16.09 10.35
C PRO A 110 3.17 -15.47 9.24
N ARG A 111 4.20 -14.71 9.62
CA ARG A 111 5.08 -14.00 8.66
C ARG A 111 5.76 -14.96 7.69
N GLU A 112 6.11 -16.16 8.15
CA GLU A 112 6.78 -17.19 7.39
C GLU A 112 5.96 -17.62 6.16
N PHE A 113 4.63 -17.65 6.27
CA PHE A 113 3.76 -17.96 5.13
C PHE A 113 3.82 -16.89 4.05
N ILE A 114 3.73 -15.63 4.44
CA ILE A 114 3.79 -14.50 3.51
C ILE A 114 5.14 -14.47 2.81
N MET A 115 6.22 -14.62 3.57
CA MET A 115 7.57 -14.62 3.03
C MET A 115 7.83 -15.83 2.12
N THR A 116 7.27 -17.00 2.43
CA THR A 116 7.40 -18.17 1.56
C THR A 116 6.59 -18.02 0.27
N ALA A 117 5.38 -17.44 0.35
CA ALA A 117 4.54 -17.21 -0.82
C ALA A 117 5.15 -16.17 -1.77
N LEU A 118 5.63 -15.05 -1.24
CA LEU A 118 6.29 -13.99 -2.02
C LEU A 118 7.75 -14.34 -2.39
N GLY A 119 8.35 -15.30 -1.69
CA GLY A 119 9.76 -15.64 -1.80
C GLY A 119 10.65 -14.79 -0.89
N THR A 120 11.86 -15.28 -0.63
CA THR A 120 12.86 -14.65 0.27
C THR A 120 13.45 -13.37 -0.33
N GLY A 121 12.71 -12.32 -0.46
CA GLY A 121 13.09 -10.91 -0.65
C GLY A 121 14.16 -10.52 -1.69
N ARG A 122 14.98 -11.43 -2.15
CA ARG A 122 16.07 -11.13 -3.08
C ARG A 122 15.91 -11.95 -4.35
N GLY A 123 15.38 -11.32 -5.40
CA GLY A 123 15.35 -11.92 -6.72
C GLY A 123 14.09 -11.62 -7.53
N VAL A 124 14.24 -11.72 -8.84
CA VAL A 124 13.17 -11.46 -9.84
C VAL A 124 11.93 -12.33 -9.60
N GLY A 125 12.08 -13.56 -9.12
CA GLY A 125 10.96 -14.47 -8.84
C GLY A 125 10.03 -13.96 -7.74
N GLY A 126 10.55 -13.31 -6.70
CA GLY A 126 9.74 -12.69 -5.65
C GLY A 126 8.96 -11.48 -6.16
N ILE A 127 9.59 -10.66 -7.01
CA ILE A 127 8.98 -9.49 -7.64
C ILE A 127 7.86 -9.95 -8.59
N LEU A 128 8.08 -10.96 -9.42
CA LEU A 128 7.06 -11.51 -10.32
C LEU A 128 5.85 -12.06 -9.56
N ARG A 129 6.07 -12.76 -8.44
CA ARG A 129 4.97 -13.24 -7.59
C ARG A 129 4.19 -12.09 -6.97
N ALA A 130 4.89 -11.05 -6.50
CA ALA A 130 4.26 -9.87 -5.93
C ALA A 130 3.44 -9.11 -6.99
N THR A 131 3.98 -8.93 -8.21
CA THR A 131 3.27 -8.36 -9.36
C THR A 131 2.02 -9.16 -9.70
N ALA A 132 2.15 -10.49 -9.81
CA ALA A 132 1.01 -11.36 -10.07
C ALA A 132 -0.04 -11.31 -8.96
N ALA A 133 0.38 -11.29 -7.70
CA ALA A 133 -0.54 -11.13 -6.57
C ALA A 133 -1.27 -9.78 -6.62
N GLY A 134 -0.57 -8.70 -7.03
CA GLY A 134 -1.16 -7.39 -7.23
C GLY A 134 -2.28 -7.40 -8.28
N VAL A 135 -2.05 -8.00 -9.43
CA VAL A 135 -3.05 -8.09 -10.52
C VAL A 135 -4.23 -9.00 -10.14
N LEU A 136 -3.98 -10.06 -9.37
CA LEU A 136 -5.02 -11.03 -9.01
C LEU A 136 -5.94 -10.56 -7.87
N LEU A 137 -5.51 -9.60 -7.07
CA LEU A 137 -6.32 -9.07 -5.97
C LEU A 137 -7.28 -8.01 -6.50
N ASP A 138 -8.56 -8.33 -6.49
CA ASP A 138 -9.64 -7.39 -6.88
C ASP A 138 -9.91 -6.38 -5.75
N LEU A 139 -9.01 -5.41 -5.63
CA LEU A 139 -9.08 -4.36 -4.62
C LEU A 139 -8.89 -2.99 -5.27
N CYS A 140 -9.60 -1.99 -4.75
CA CYS A 140 -9.35 -0.60 -5.14
C CYS A 140 -7.93 -0.14 -4.73
N SER A 141 -7.42 0.96 -5.33
CA SER A 141 -6.09 1.51 -5.04
C SER A 141 -5.81 1.65 -3.54
N HIS A 142 -6.77 2.13 -2.78
CA HIS A 142 -6.64 2.28 -1.33
C HIS A 142 -6.61 0.94 -0.59
N GLY A 143 -7.39 -0.04 -1.02
CA GLY A 143 -7.36 -1.40 -0.47
C GLY A 143 -6.01 -2.08 -0.71
N ILE A 144 -5.46 -1.94 -1.91
CA ILE A 144 -4.13 -2.44 -2.26
C ILE A 144 -3.03 -1.78 -1.44
N LEU A 145 -3.12 -0.47 -1.22
CA LEU A 145 -2.18 0.26 -0.38
C LEU A 145 -2.17 -0.25 1.06
N MET A 146 -3.36 -0.54 1.61
CA MET A 146 -3.51 -1.16 2.94
C MET A 146 -2.84 -2.54 3.01
N VAL A 147 -3.06 -3.37 2.00
CA VAL A 147 -2.44 -4.70 1.89
C VAL A 147 -0.93 -4.58 1.71
N GLY A 148 -0.45 -3.68 0.85
CA GLY A 148 0.98 -3.43 0.62
C GLY A 148 1.71 -3.01 1.88
N ALA A 149 1.15 -2.07 2.66
CA ALA A 149 1.69 -1.68 3.96
C ALA A 149 1.78 -2.88 4.91
N LYS A 150 0.73 -3.73 4.95
CA LYS A 150 0.72 -4.92 5.79
C LYS A 150 1.72 -5.98 5.34
N LEU A 151 1.90 -6.18 4.03
CA LEU A 151 2.94 -7.07 3.49
C LEU A 151 4.34 -6.61 3.92
N TYR A 152 4.61 -5.29 3.86
CA TYR A 152 5.87 -4.73 4.36
C TYR A 152 6.09 -5.01 5.85
N GLU A 153 5.08 -4.75 6.69
CA GLU A 153 5.13 -5.06 8.13
C GLU A 153 5.37 -6.56 8.40
N ARG A 154 4.89 -7.42 7.51
CA ARG A 154 5.05 -8.88 7.58
C ARG A 154 6.37 -9.38 7.02
N GLY A 155 7.20 -8.51 6.47
CA GLY A 155 8.55 -8.85 6.07
C GLY A 155 8.80 -8.94 4.57
N ALA A 156 7.81 -8.62 3.74
CA ALA A 156 8.00 -8.55 2.29
C ALA A 156 9.09 -7.52 1.92
N GLY A 157 9.93 -7.84 0.94
CA GLY A 157 10.96 -6.93 0.46
C GLY A 157 10.38 -5.65 -0.13
N ILE A 158 11.12 -4.53 -0.02
CA ILE A 158 10.66 -3.24 -0.58
C ILE A 158 10.35 -3.37 -2.07
N GLY A 159 11.22 -4.00 -2.86
CA GLY A 159 11.00 -4.22 -4.28
C GLY A 159 9.72 -5.02 -4.57
N GLN A 160 9.40 -6.00 -3.74
CA GLN A 160 8.16 -6.78 -3.84
C GLN A 160 6.93 -5.91 -3.55
N VAL A 161 6.97 -5.11 -2.49
CA VAL A 161 5.87 -4.22 -2.10
C VAL A 161 5.63 -3.17 -3.18
N MET A 162 6.68 -2.55 -3.72
CA MET A 162 6.55 -1.57 -4.79
C MET A 162 6.01 -2.18 -6.08
N ALA A 163 6.48 -3.37 -6.47
CA ALA A 163 5.93 -4.09 -7.62
C ALA A 163 4.44 -4.45 -7.43
N PHE A 164 4.08 -4.90 -6.24
CA PHE A 164 2.70 -5.18 -5.86
C PHE A 164 1.80 -3.94 -5.99
N LEU A 165 2.24 -2.80 -5.43
CA LEU A 165 1.49 -1.55 -5.47
C LEU A 165 1.31 -1.02 -6.88
N VAL A 166 2.35 -1.01 -7.71
CA VAL A 166 2.31 -0.48 -9.08
C VAL A 166 1.49 -1.36 -10.02
N ALA A 167 1.45 -2.69 -9.77
CA ALA A 167 0.71 -3.62 -10.63
C ALA A 167 -0.81 -3.57 -10.46
N SER A 168 -1.32 -3.05 -9.33
CA SER A 168 -2.65 -3.37 -8.85
C SER A 168 -3.80 -2.43 -9.18
N PRO A 169 -3.67 -1.11 -9.16
CA PRO A 169 -4.77 -0.23 -8.79
C PRO A 169 -5.95 -0.16 -9.73
N TRP A 170 -5.78 -0.47 -11.01
CA TRP A 170 -6.86 -0.47 -11.99
C TRP A 170 -7.03 -1.84 -12.69
N ASN A 171 -6.30 -2.85 -12.20
CA ASN A 171 -6.33 -4.22 -12.71
C ASN A 171 -7.35 -5.12 -11.98
N SER A 172 -8.29 -4.54 -11.26
CA SER A 172 -9.38 -5.33 -10.68
C SER A 172 -10.22 -5.97 -11.78
N PHE A 173 -10.77 -7.14 -11.51
CA PHE A 173 -11.58 -7.86 -12.50
C PHE A 173 -12.76 -7.02 -12.99
N SER A 174 -13.44 -6.36 -12.09
CA SER A 174 -14.59 -5.49 -12.40
C SER A 174 -14.18 -4.30 -13.26
N LEU A 175 -13.10 -3.60 -12.91
CA LEU A 175 -12.60 -2.45 -13.69
C LEU A 175 -12.02 -2.87 -15.04
N THR A 176 -11.38 -4.03 -15.11
CA THR A 176 -10.91 -4.60 -16.38
C THR A 176 -12.09 -4.82 -17.34
N LEU A 177 -13.23 -5.35 -16.86
CA LEU A 177 -14.43 -5.50 -17.68
C LEU A 177 -15.00 -4.16 -18.14
N VAL A 178 -15.03 -3.16 -17.27
CA VAL A 178 -15.46 -1.80 -17.63
C VAL A 178 -14.53 -1.21 -18.68
N LEU A 179 -13.21 -1.33 -18.51
CA LEU A 179 -12.22 -0.88 -19.50
C LEU A 179 -12.40 -1.58 -20.84
N VAL A 180 -12.57 -2.90 -20.85
CA VAL A 180 -12.85 -3.65 -22.10
C VAL A 180 -14.11 -3.11 -22.80
N ALA A 181 -15.16 -2.79 -22.06
CA ALA A 181 -16.38 -2.22 -22.62
C ALA A 181 -16.19 -0.79 -23.16
N MET A 182 -15.30 0.01 -22.57
CA MET A 182 -15.12 1.42 -22.93
C MET A 182 -14.05 1.64 -24.00
N ILE A 183 -12.91 0.92 -23.93
CA ILE A 183 -11.75 1.13 -24.82
C ILE A 183 -11.42 -0.08 -25.68
N GLY A 184 -12.13 -1.19 -25.49
CA GLY A 184 -11.92 -2.43 -26.21
C GLY A 184 -10.84 -3.33 -25.62
N LEU A 185 -10.92 -4.62 -25.95
CA LEU A 185 -10.03 -5.66 -25.45
C LEU A 185 -8.54 -5.42 -25.79
N PRO A 186 -8.17 -4.99 -27.02
CA PRO A 186 -6.75 -4.84 -27.38
C PRO A 186 -6.03 -3.80 -26.52
N TRP A 187 -6.64 -2.62 -26.31
CA TRP A 187 -6.07 -1.55 -25.50
C TRP A 187 -6.01 -1.93 -24.02
N THR A 188 -7.07 -2.57 -23.53
CA THR A 188 -7.09 -3.04 -22.13
C THR A 188 -5.98 -4.05 -21.86
N LEU A 189 -5.80 -5.05 -22.73
CA LEU A 189 -4.71 -6.03 -22.59
C LEU A 189 -3.33 -5.37 -22.69
N ALA A 190 -3.16 -4.43 -23.63
CA ALA A 190 -1.90 -3.69 -23.77
C ALA A 190 -1.58 -2.92 -22.47
N PHE A 191 -2.55 -2.25 -21.89
CA PHE A 191 -2.38 -1.49 -20.65
C PHE A 191 -2.02 -2.40 -19.47
N ILE A 192 -2.70 -3.56 -19.33
CA ILE A 192 -2.39 -4.54 -18.29
C ILE A 192 -0.95 -5.05 -18.42
N VAL A 193 -0.54 -5.46 -19.62
CA VAL A 193 0.81 -5.97 -19.84
C VAL A 193 1.86 -4.89 -19.56
N LEU A 194 1.64 -3.66 -20.04
CA LEU A 194 2.56 -2.56 -19.81
C LEU A 194 2.66 -2.18 -18.34
N SER A 195 1.55 -2.17 -17.60
CA SER A 195 1.58 -1.93 -16.15
C SER A 195 2.37 -2.99 -15.40
N MET A 196 2.22 -4.27 -15.78
CA MET A 196 3.01 -5.36 -15.19
C MET A 196 4.52 -5.18 -15.48
N VAL A 197 4.87 -4.74 -16.71
CA VAL A 197 6.27 -4.44 -17.06
C VAL A 197 6.82 -3.31 -16.18
N ILE A 198 6.09 -2.20 -16.04
CA ILE A 198 6.50 -1.10 -15.15
C ILE A 198 6.65 -1.59 -13.72
N ALA A 199 5.70 -2.38 -13.22
CA ALA A 199 5.73 -2.92 -11.87
C ALA A 199 6.98 -3.78 -11.61
N VAL A 200 7.30 -4.68 -12.54
CA VAL A 200 8.50 -5.53 -12.44
C VAL A 200 9.78 -4.70 -12.51
N ILE A 201 9.88 -3.75 -13.44
CA ILE A 201 11.05 -2.87 -13.55
C ILE A 201 11.20 -2.05 -12.28
N THR A 202 10.12 -1.44 -11.80
CA THR A 202 10.14 -0.65 -10.56
C THR A 202 10.59 -1.49 -9.37
N GLY A 203 10.03 -2.70 -9.22
CA GLY A 203 10.44 -3.63 -8.18
C GLY A 203 11.92 -4.01 -8.25
N MET A 204 12.44 -4.29 -9.46
CA MET A 204 13.86 -4.61 -9.67
C MET A 204 14.77 -3.42 -9.36
N VAL A 205 14.37 -2.22 -9.74
CA VAL A 205 15.13 -0.99 -9.42
C VAL A 205 15.19 -0.79 -7.91
N PHE A 206 14.07 -0.93 -7.19
CA PHE A 206 14.08 -0.85 -5.73
C PHE A 206 14.95 -1.92 -5.08
N GLU A 207 14.91 -3.16 -5.57
CA GLU A 207 15.77 -4.24 -5.08
C GLU A 207 17.25 -3.93 -5.29
N SER A 208 17.60 -3.37 -6.46
CA SER A 208 18.98 -2.90 -6.75
C SER A 208 19.39 -1.75 -5.82
N LEU A 209 18.50 -0.81 -5.54
CA LEU A 209 18.76 0.31 -4.62
C LEU A 209 18.95 -0.17 -3.17
N VAL A 210 18.24 -1.20 -2.76
CA VAL A 210 18.48 -1.87 -1.46
C VAL A 210 19.83 -2.59 -1.47
N GLY A 211 20.16 -3.30 -2.54
CA GLY A 211 21.44 -3.98 -2.70
C GLY A 211 22.66 -3.03 -2.67
N SER A 212 22.49 -1.82 -3.21
CA SER A 212 23.52 -0.77 -3.18
C SER A 212 23.59 0.02 -1.87
N GLY A 213 22.68 -0.23 -0.91
CA GLY A 213 22.59 0.50 0.35
C GLY A 213 22.00 1.92 0.23
N LEU A 214 21.51 2.30 -0.95
CA LEU A 214 20.86 3.60 -1.17
C LEU A 214 19.50 3.69 -0.50
N VAL A 215 18.79 2.57 -0.40
CA VAL A 215 17.51 2.41 0.30
C VAL A 215 17.71 1.37 1.40
N ALA A 216 17.21 1.66 2.60
CA ALA A 216 17.24 0.69 3.69
C ALA A 216 16.36 -0.52 3.36
N GLY A 217 16.87 -1.73 3.56
CA GLY A 217 16.07 -2.94 3.44
C GLY A 217 14.93 -2.97 4.48
N ASN A 218 13.97 -3.87 4.29
CA ASN A 218 12.88 -4.01 5.25
C ASN A 218 13.44 -4.57 6.58
N PRO A 219 13.32 -3.83 7.71
CA PRO A 219 13.82 -4.30 9.01
C PRO A 219 13.03 -5.49 9.54
N ASN A 220 11.81 -5.73 9.02
CA ASN A 220 10.95 -6.84 9.42
C ASN A 220 11.22 -8.13 8.64
N SER A 221 12.18 -8.11 7.69
CA SER A 221 12.54 -9.31 6.93
C SER A 221 13.11 -10.38 7.86
N LEU A 222 12.60 -11.60 7.73
CA LEU A 222 13.06 -12.77 8.47
C LEU A 222 13.73 -13.73 7.50
N ASP A 223 14.83 -14.36 7.93
CA ASP A 223 15.34 -15.53 7.23
C ASP A 223 14.38 -16.70 7.42
N ILE A 224 13.89 -17.26 6.33
CA ILE A 224 13.00 -18.42 6.37
C ILE A 224 13.78 -19.60 6.91
N ARG A 225 13.25 -20.29 7.92
CA ARG A 225 13.79 -21.57 8.39
C ARG A 225 13.83 -22.54 7.22
N LYS A 226 14.96 -23.18 7.01
CA LYS A 226 15.16 -24.17 5.93
C LYS A 226 14.17 -25.35 6.00
N ASP A 227 13.60 -25.61 7.17
CA ASP A 227 12.66 -26.70 7.45
C ASP A 227 11.18 -26.27 7.38
N PHE A 228 10.86 -25.08 6.84
CA PHE A 228 9.49 -24.61 6.75
C PHE A 228 8.77 -25.25 5.55
N HIS A 229 7.85 -26.19 5.84
CA HIS A 229 7.01 -26.85 4.86
C HIS A 229 5.65 -26.14 4.74
N PHE A 230 5.52 -25.22 3.78
CA PHE A 230 4.35 -24.36 3.57
C PHE A 230 3.01 -25.12 3.67
N TRP A 231 2.84 -26.19 2.91
CA TRP A 231 1.57 -26.93 2.86
C TRP A 231 1.26 -27.69 4.15
N GLN A 232 2.27 -28.19 4.84
CA GLN A 232 2.10 -28.93 6.08
C GLN A 232 1.71 -28.01 7.22
N GLU A 233 2.38 -26.87 7.34
CA GLU A 233 2.06 -25.84 8.32
C GLU A 233 0.71 -25.16 8.04
N ALA A 234 0.37 -24.89 6.77
CA ALA A 234 -0.93 -24.36 6.38
C ALA A 234 -2.07 -25.30 6.81
N ARG A 235 -1.93 -26.60 6.54
CA ARG A 235 -2.93 -27.60 6.93
C ARG A 235 -3.08 -27.69 8.44
N ASN A 236 -1.97 -27.67 9.17
CA ASN A 236 -1.99 -27.71 10.64
C ASN A 236 -2.62 -26.44 11.22
N GLY A 237 -2.27 -25.27 10.66
CA GLY A 237 -2.85 -23.99 11.07
C GLY A 237 -4.37 -23.92 10.84
N ILE A 238 -4.83 -24.36 9.65
CA ILE A 238 -6.27 -24.42 9.33
C ILE A 238 -7.01 -25.39 10.24
N ALA A 239 -6.41 -26.56 10.52
CA ALA A 239 -7.03 -27.58 11.39
C ALA A 239 -7.18 -27.11 12.84
N GLN A 240 -6.34 -26.19 13.30
CA GLN A 240 -6.39 -25.62 14.65
C GLN A 240 -7.27 -24.35 14.76
N LEU A 241 -7.74 -23.81 13.64
CA LEU A 241 -8.58 -22.64 13.61
C LEU A 241 -9.97 -22.94 14.21
N LYS A 242 -10.19 -22.48 15.44
CA LYS A 242 -11.52 -22.46 16.06
C LYS A 242 -12.21 -21.13 15.71
N ILE A 243 -13.00 -21.15 14.65
CA ILE A 243 -13.78 -19.98 14.24
C ILE A 243 -14.96 -19.86 15.21
N SER A 244 -14.91 -18.83 16.07
CA SER A 244 -16.03 -18.45 16.93
C SER A 244 -16.47 -17.01 16.61
N PRO A 245 -17.72 -16.63 16.92
CA PRO A 245 -18.16 -15.24 16.71
C PRO A 245 -17.27 -14.21 17.43
N ALA A 246 -16.80 -14.54 18.64
CA ALA A 246 -15.86 -13.72 19.38
C ALA A 246 -14.51 -13.56 18.67
N TRP A 247 -14.00 -14.65 18.07
CA TRP A 247 -12.77 -14.62 17.28
C TRP A 247 -12.92 -13.74 16.02
N MET A 248 -14.07 -13.83 15.34
CA MET A 248 -14.35 -12.99 14.17
C MET A 248 -14.42 -11.51 14.54
N LEU A 249 -15.09 -11.18 15.65
CA LEU A 249 -15.18 -9.80 16.14
C LEU A 249 -13.81 -9.25 16.52
N ASP A 250 -13.00 -10.03 17.24
CA ASP A 250 -11.63 -9.64 17.63
C ASP A 250 -10.73 -9.46 16.40
N MET A 251 -10.87 -10.33 15.38
CA MET A 251 -10.17 -10.19 14.11
C MET A 251 -10.54 -8.88 13.41
N LEU A 252 -11.83 -8.56 13.31
CA LEU A 252 -12.31 -7.34 12.66
C LEU A 252 -11.89 -6.09 13.42
N MET A 253 -11.99 -6.09 14.75
CA MET A 253 -11.55 -4.99 15.60
C MET A 253 -10.04 -4.75 15.51
N SER A 254 -9.25 -5.82 15.43
CA SER A 254 -7.81 -5.74 15.20
C SER A 254 -7.49 -5.14 13.83
N GLY A 255 -8.17 -5.61 12.78
CA GLY A 255 -8.04 -5.06 11.43
C GLY A 255 -8.38 -3.57 11.37
N LEU A 256 -9.48 -3.15 11.98
CA LEU A 256 -9.88 -1.75 12.05
C LEU A 256 -8.85 -0.89 12.83
N LYS A 257 -8.30 -1.43 13.91
CA LYS A 257 -7.26 -0.73 14.68
C LYS A 257 -5.96 -0.58 13.89
N GLU A 258 -5.55 -1.63 13.19
CA GLU A 258 -4.34 -1.63 12.37
C GLU A 258 -4.49 -0.76 11.12
N SER A 259 -5.70 -0.65 10.55
CA SER A 259 -5.96 0.19 9.36
C SER A 259 -6.02 1.69 9.64
N ARG A 260 -6.02 2.14 10.90
CA ARG A 260 -6.13 3.57 11.27
C ARG A 260 -5.13 4.47 10.57
N MET A 261 -3.89 4.00 10.41
CA MET A 261 -2.83 4.76 9.76
C MET A 261 -3.22 5.07 8.30
N VAL A 262 -3.66 4.06 7.57
CA VAL A 262 -4.03 4.22 6.16
C VAL A 262 -5.35 4.98 6.02
N LEU A 263 -6.37 4.68 6.86
CA LEU A 263 -7.65 5.40 6.87
C LEU A 263 -7.49 6.90 7.08
N ARG A 264 -6.52 7.32 7.91
CA ARG A 264 -6.20 8.73 8.11
C ARG A 264 -5.87 9.43 6.81
N TRP A 265 -5.01 8.83 5.99
CA TRP A 265 -4.58 9.41 4.73
C TRP A 265 -5.66 9.29 3.65
N ILE A 266 -6.41 8.19 3.62
CA ILE A 266 -7.58 8.03 2.73
C ILE A 266 -8.61 9.14 2.99
N PHE A 267 -8.97 9.40 4.25
CA PHE A 267 -9.95 10.42 4.59
C PHE A 267 -9.46 11.82 4.23
N PHE A 268 -8.18 12.10 4.48
CA PHE A 268 -7.57 13.35 4.06
C PHE A 268 -7.58 13.49 2.53
N GLY A 269 -7.23 12.41 1.80
CA GLY A 269 -7.26 12.34 0.34
C GLY A 269 -8.67 12.59 -0.23
N ILE A 270 -9.71 12.01 0.34
CA ILE A 270 -11.10 12.27 -0.07
C ILE A 270 -11.44 13.78 0.00
N ILE A 271 -11.03 14.45 1.08
CA ILE A 271 -11.25 15.90 1.21
C ILE A 271 -10.46 16.67 0.15
N LEU A 272 -9.19 16.31 -0.05
CA LEU A 272 -8.35 16.95 -1.07
C LEU A 272 -8.93 16.73 -2.47
N ALA A 273 -9.30 15.50 -2.82
CA ALA A 273 -9.90 15.17 -4.11
C ALA A 273 -11.24 15.91 -4.34
N SER A 274 -12.07 16.03 -3.30
CA SER A 274 -13.34 16.76 -3.41
C SER A 274 -13.11 18.25 -3.66
N LEU A 275 -12.09 18.85 -3.03
CA LEU A 275 -11.69 20.25 -3.32
C LEU A 275 -11.24 20.40 -4.77
N VAL A 276 -10.37 19.54 -5.26
CA VAL A 276 -9.87 19.59 -6.63
C VAL A 276 -11.01 19.45 -7.63
N ARG A 277 -11.92 18.49 -7.44
CA ARG A 277 -13.10 18.31 -8.31
C ARG A 277 -14.05 19.51 -8.32
N THR A 278 -14.14 20.24 -7.23
CA THR A 278 -14.97 21.44 -7.12
C THR A 278 -14.45 22.59 -7.99
N PHE A 279 -13.12 22.69 -8.19
CA PHE A 279 -12.49 23.79 -8.92
C PHE A 279 -12.12 23.46 -10.37
N ILE A 280 -12.06 22.19 -10.77
CA ILE A 280 -11.70 21.76 -12.12
C ILE A 280 -12.94 21.34 -12.90
N ASN A 281 -13.26 22.08 -13.98
CA ASN A 281 -14.39 21.76 -14.87
C ASN A 281 -14.00 20.68 -15.89
N PRO A 282 -14.69 19.51 -15.94
CA PRO A 282 -14.34 18.39 -16.81
C PRO A 282 -14.49 18.66 -18.31
N GLU A 283 -15.34 19.62 -18.70
CA GLU A 283 -15.70 19.86 -20.11
C GLU A 283 -14.53 20.38 -20.99
N ASN A 284 -13.58 21.08 -20.39
CA ASN A 284 -12.39 21.59 -21.08
C ASN A 284 -11.25 20.56 -21.14
N PHE A 285 -11.42 19.42 -20.50
CA PHE A 285 -10.37 18.45 -20.29
C PHE A 285 -9.89 17.81 -21.61
N SER A 286 -10.81 17.40 -22.49
CA SER A 286 -10.47 16.71 -23.73
C SER A 286 -9.71 17.58 -24.75
N ALA A 287 -9.97 18.89 -24.76
CA ALA A 287 -9.29 19.82 -25.68
C ALA A 287 -7.82 20.06 -25.33
N TRP A 288 -7.43 19.88 -24.09
CA TRP A 288 -6.06 20.14 -23.58
C TRP A 288 -5.18 18.90 -23.57
N PHE A 289 -5.78 17.71 -23.64
CA PHE A 289 -5.12 16.41 -23.43
C PHE A 289 -4.91 15.59 -24.70
N GLY A 290 -4.65 16.27 -25.82
CA GLY A 290 -4.30 15.58 -27.08
C GLY A 290 -2.97 14.80 -27.00
N PRO A 291 -2.63 13.96 -28.02
CA PRO A 291 -1.45 13.09 -28.05
C PRO A 291 -0.13 13.85 -28.28
N SER A 292 0.01 15.02 -27.65
CA SER A 292 1.21 15.86 -27.70
C SER A 292 2.04 15.73 -26.44
N LEU A 293 3.31 16.11 -26.48
CA LEU A 293 4.17 16.16 -25.28
C LEU A 293 3.59 17.07 -24.19
N ALA A 294 2.99 18.20 -24.60
CA ALA A 294 2.33 19.12 -23.68
C ALA A 294 1.08 18.49 -23.06
N GLY A 295 0.24 17.82 -23.87
CA GLY A 295 -0.94 17.09 -23.40
C GLY A 295 -0.57 15.95 -22.46
N LEU A 296 0.50 15.21 -22.76
CA LEU A 296 1.01 14.14 -21.89
C LEU A 296 1.53 14.73 -20.55
N GLY A 297 2.31 15.81 -20.60
CA GLY A 297 2.80 16.49 -19.39
C GLY A 297 1.67 17.02 -18.52
N LEU A 298 0.63 17.59 -19.15
CA LEU A 298 -0.56 18.03 -18.46
C LEU A 298 -1.33 16.85 -17.84
N THR A 299 -1.39 15.71 -18.54
CA THR A 299 -1.99 14.47 -18.01
C THR A 299 -1.28 14.01 -16.74
N VAL A 300 0.07 13.98 -16.75
CA VAL A 300 0.85 13.63 -15.55
C VAL A 300 0.55 14.60 -14.40
N LEU A 301 0.55 15.90 -14.67
CA LEU A 301 0.28 16.91 -13.65
C LEU A 301 -1.12 16.73 -13.03
N VAL A 302 -2.12 16.57 -13.88
CA VAL A 302 -3.51 16.44 -13.43
C VAL A 302 -3.72 15.11 -12.69
N ALA A 303 -3.19 13.99 -13.20
CA ALA A 303 -3.26 12.72 -12.52
C ALA A 303 -2.60 12.74 -11.14
N THR A 304 -1.51 13.50 -10.98
CA THR A 304 -0.83 13.67 -9.68
C THR A 304 -1.65 14.51 -8.68
N ILE A 305 -2.38 15.53 -9.18
CA ILE A 305 -3.16 16.43 -8.32
C ILE A 305 -4.55 15.86 -8.01
N MET A 306 -5.14 15.20 -9.02
CA MET A 306 -6.47 14.61 -8.89
C MET A 306 -6.36 13.26 -8.20
N GLU A 307 -6.36 13.22 -6.89
CA GLU A 307 -6.45 11.97 -6.13
C GLU A 307 -7.76 11.23 -6.46
N VAL A 308 -7.73 10.43 -7.53
CA VAL A 308 -8.91 9.74 -8.07
C VAL A 308 -8.78 8.25 -7.82
N CYS A 309 -9.81 7.66 -7.21
CA CYS A 309 -9.89 6.20 -7.11
C CYS A 309 -9.96 5.56 -8.50
N SER A 310 -9.57 4.32 -8.61
CA SER A 310 -9.51 3.57 -9.87
C SER A 310 -10.85 3.59 -10.63
N GLU A 311 -11.98 3.54 -9.92
CA GLU A 311 -13.31 3.64 -10.52
C GLU A 311 -13.56 5.02 -11.14
N GLY A 312 -13.11 6.09 -10.50
CA GLY A 312 -13.26 7.46 -11.02
C GLY A 312 -12.27 7.79 -12.13
N SER A 313 -11.09 7.18 -12.17
CA SER A 313 -10.09 7.39 -13.21
C SER A 313 -10.41 6.64 -14.51
N THR A 314 -11.11 5.51 -14.45
CA THR A 314 -11.44 4.68 -15.61
C THR A 314 -12.24 5.42 -16.70
N PRO A 315 -13.35 6.14 -16.41
CA PRO A 315 -14.06 6.92 -17.42
C PRO A 315 -13.21 8.03 -18.04
N ILE A 316 -12.39 8.71 -17.22
CA ILE A 316 -11.50 9.78 -17.69
C ILE A 316 -10.46 9.20 -18.65
N ALA A 317 -9.85 8.08 -18.29
CA ALA A 317 -8.89 7.38 -19.15
C ALA A 317 -9.53 6.93 -20.47
N ALA A 318 -10.77 6.44 -20.42
CA ALA A 318 -11.51 6.08 -21.63
C ALA A 318 -11.79 7.30 -22.53
N ASP A 319 -12.17 8.45 -21.96
CA ASP A 319 -12.36 9.69 -22.71
C ASP A 319 -11.06 10.21 -23.35
N LEU A 320 -9.92 10.10 -22.66
CA LEU A 320 -8.60 10.43 -23.19
C LEU A 320 -8.25 9.57 -24.42
N LEU A 321 -8.62 8.29 -24.41
CA LEU A 321 -8.37 7.41 -25.56
C LEU A 321 -9.37 7.67 -26.68
N THR A 322 -10.68 7.71 -26.37
CA THR A 322 -11.75 7.71 -27.38
C THR A 322 -12.07 9.08 -27.94
N ARG A 323 -12.02 10.15 -27.12
CA ARG A 323 -12.33 11.51 -27.54
C ARG A 323 -11.12 12.35 -27.86
N ALA A 324 -10.04 12.21 -27.09
CA ALA A 324 -8.81 12.96 -27.36
C ALA A 324 -7.88 12.23 -28.35
N GLY A 325 -8.16 10.97 -28.72
CA GLY A 325 -7.32 10.16 -29.59
C GLY A 325 -5.90 9.97 -29.04
N ALA A 326 -5.76 9.91 -27.71
CA ALA A 326 -4.49 9.92 -27.01
C ALA A 326 -4.34 8.67 -26.12
N PRO A 327 -4.08 7.48 -26.69
CA PRO A 327 -3.96 6.25 -25.90
C PRO A 327 -2.84 6.30 -24.89
N GLY A 328 -1.74 6.98 -25.20
CA GLY A 328 -0.64 7.18 -24.28
C GLY A 328 -1.02 8.05 -23.09
N ASN A 329 -1.85 9.08 -23.29
CA ASN A 329 -2.35 9.91 -22.18
C ASN A 329 -3.32 9.12 -21.31
N SER A 330 -4.17 8.29 -21.90
CA SER A 330 -5.05 7.37 -21.18
C SER A 330 -4.27 6.44 -20.25
N PHE A 331 -3.27 5.75 -20.78
CA PHE A 331 -2.37 4.90 -20.01
C PHE A 331 -1.61 5.67 -18.92
N THR A 332 -1.06 6.83 -19.30
CA THR A 332 -0.33 7.71 -18.37
C THR A 332 -1.20 8.17 -17.22
N PHE A 333 -2.45 8.54 -17.48
CA PHE A 333 -3.39 8.96 -16.45
C PHE A 333 -3.63 7.84 -15.40
N LEU A 334 -3.89 6.61 -15.87
CA LEU A 334 -4.10 5.47 -14.99
C LEU A 334 -2.85 5.12 -14.15
N MET A 335 -1.67 5.15 -14.78
CA MET A 335 -0.44 4.72 -14.11
C MET A 335 0.18 5.80 -13.23
N THR A 336 0.01 7.07 -13.56
CA THR A 336 0.56 8.17 -12.76
C THR A 336 -0.18 8.29 -11.43
N GLY A 337 -1.51 8.25 -11.45
CA GLY A 337 -2.31 8.31 -10.23
C GLY A 337 -1.85 7.34 -9.16
N VAL A 338 -1.62 6.09 -9.57
CA VAL A 338 -1.15 4.98 -8.70
C VAL A 338 0.19 5.21 -8.02
N SER A 339 1.06 5.99 -8.65
CA SER A 339 2.45 6.12 -8.19
C SER A 339 2.78 7.48 -7.60
N THR A 340 1.91 8.47 -7.81
CA THR A 340 2.16 9.86 -7.43
C THR A 340 1.16 10.42 -6.43
N ASP A 341 0.05 9.71 -6.19
CA ASP A 341 -0.99 10.16 -5.28
C ASP A 341 -0.42 10.46 -3.89
N TYR A 342 -0.91 11.54 -3.31
CA TYR A 342 -0.49 11.98 -1.99
C TYR A 342 -0.68 10.89 -0.92
N THR A 343 -1.78 10.16 -1.00
CA THR A 343 -2.11 9.08 -0.06
C THR A 343 -1.08 7.96 -0.12
N GLU A 344 -0.66 7.52 -1.34
CA GLU A 344 0.37 6.50 -1.51
C GLU A 344 1.71 6.96 -0.93
N VAL A 345 2.14 8.16 -1.27
CA VAL A 345 3.41 8.72 -0.79
C VAL A 345 3.44 8.80 0.73
N MET A 346 2.35 9.25 1.36
CA MET A 346 2.28 9.42 2.81
C MET A 346 2.21 8.08 3.55
N VAL A 347 1.43 7.12 3.05
CA VAL A 347 1.37 5.76 3.63
C VAL A 347 2.71 5.06 3.48
N LEU A 348 3.36 5.14 2.31
CA LEU A 348 4.70 4.58 2.13
C LEU A 348 5.73 5.21 3.06
N LYS A 349 5.69 6.52 3.22
CA LYS A 349 6.57 7.23 4.17
C LYS A 349 6.34 6.75 5.61
N GLU A 350 5.09 6.58 6.04
CA GLU A 350 4.81 6.08 7.40
C GLU A 350 5.19 4.62 7.56
N THR A 351 4.88 3.78 6.58
CA THR A 351 5.16 2.35 6.59
C THR A 351 6.66 2.06 6.59
N THR A 352 7.44 2.78 5.76
CA THR A 352 8.88 2.57 5.63
C THR A 352 9.72 3.43 6.57
N GLY A 353 9.12 4.44 7.20
CA GLY A 353 9.82 5.45 8.00
C GLY A 353 10.72 6.40 7.19
N SER A 354 10.65 6.38 5.85
CA SER A 354 11.61 7.05 4.97
C SER A 354 10.93 7.86 3.86
N TRP A 355 11.13 9.18 3.87
CA TRP A 355 10.74 10.05 2.76
C TRP A 355 11.43 9.68 1.45
N LYS A 356 12.71 9.28 1.55
CA LYS A 356 13.49 8.86 0.38
C LYS A 356 12.83 7.68 -0.33
N THR A 357 12.42 6.66 0.40
CA THR A 357 11.75 5.48 -0.15
C THR A 357 10.41 5.85 -0.78
N ALA A 358 9.61 6.69 -0.12
CA ALA A 358 8.31 7.10 -0.62
C ALA A 358 8.41 7.93 -1.92
N LEU A 359 9.33 8.91 -1.97
CA LEU A 359 9.52 9.77 -3.14
C LEU A 359 10.25 9.10 -4.30
N LEU A 360 11.00 8.04 -4.05
CA LEU A 360 11.62 7.25 -5.11
C LEU A 360 10.58 6.48 -5.95
N LEU A 361 9.41 6.16 -5.42
CA LEU A 361 8.37 5.49 -6.19
C LEU A 361 7.94 6.34 -7.40
N PRO A 362 7.42 7.56 -7.26
CA PRO A 362 7.10 8.41 -8.40
C PRO A 362 8.33 8.72 -9.27
N LEU A 363 9.49 8.94 -8.67
CA LEU A 363 10.71 9.26 -9.41
C LEU A 363 11.14 8.12 -10.36
N ILE A 364 10.89 6.87 -10.00
CA ILE A 364 11.22 5.70 -10.82
C ILE A 364 10.10 5.37 -11.80
N THR A 365 8.83 5.47 -11.39
CA THR A 365 7.68 5.07 -12.21
C THR A 365 7.32 6.11 -13.27
N VAL A 366 7.27 7.39 -12.93
CA VAL A 366 6.82 8.46 -13.84
C VAL A 366 7.65 8.52 -15.14
N PRO A 367 9.00 8.44 -15.14
CA PRO A 367 9.77 8.39 -16.38
C PRO A 367 9.41 7.20 -17.27
N GLN A 368 9.16 6.02 -16.68
CA GLN A 368 8.74 4.83 -17.40
C GLN A 368 7.36 5.04 -18.04
N VAL A 369 6.43 5.59 -17.27
CA VAL A 369 5.06 5.89 -17.71
C VAL A 369 5.06 6.92 -18.84
N ILE A 370 5.84 8.00 -18.73
CA ILE A 370 5.97 9.02 -19.79
C ILE A 370 6.55 8.39 -21.06
N THR A 371 7.60 7.58 -20.94
CA THR A 371 8.23 6.93 -22.10
C THR A 371 7.25 6.02 -22.82
N LEU A 372 6.51 5.18 -22.10
CA LEU A 372 5.49 4.32 -22.69
C LEU A 372 4.28 5.12 -23.21
N GLY A 373 3.88 6.17 -22.52
CA GLY A 373 2.82 7.07 -22.96
C GLY A 373 3.15 7.74 -24.30
N LEU A 374 4.38 8.22 -24.49
CA LEU A 374 4.85 8.77 -25.78
C LEU A 374 4.81 7.69 -26.87
N LEU A 375 5.28 6.48 -26.56
CA LEU A 375 5.27 5.37 -27.51
C LEU A 375 3.84 5.02 -27.93
N LEU A 376 2.91 4.90 -26.98
CA LEU A 376 1.52 4.59 -27.27
C LEU A 376 0.83 5.68 -28.11
N ASN A 377 1.15 6.96 -27.88
CA ASN A 377 0.62 8.05 -28.70
C ASN A 377 1.13 8.05 -30.14
N THR A 378 2.22 7.35 -30.45
CA THR A 378 2.67 7.17 -31.83
C THR A 378 1.99 5.99 -32.55
N MET A 379 1.27 5.15 -31.78
CA MET A 379 0.58 3.95 -32.28
C MET A 379 -0.92 4.16 -32.51
N GLY A 380 -1.49 5.19 -31.92
CA GLY A 380 -2.90 5.59 -32.07
C GLY A 380 -3.04 6.78 -32.98
#